data_e992ea700bc897e8c3604bc2593a43f1
#
_entry.id   e992ea700bc897e8c3604bc2593a43f1
#
_cell.length_a   1.000
_cell.length_b   1.000
_cell.length_c   1.000
_cell.angle_alpha   90.00
_cell.angle_beta   90.00
_cell.angle_gamma   90.00
#
_symmetry.space_group_name_H-M   'P 1'
#
loop_
_entity.id
_entity.type
_entity.pdbx_description
1 polymer ?
#
loop_
_entity_poly.entity_id
_entity_poly.type
_entity_poly.pdbx_seq_one_letter_code
_entity_poly.pdbx_strand_id
1 'polypeptide(L)'
;MHRMRVFILGFCLIFSLSVCAQKLPSEFIFTKAPFASSHASTIVETPKGLVSAFFAGSDEGNKDVGIWLSRNIQGRWTPPVQVADGVQNKKVQYPCWNPVLFQMPQGELILFYKVGPKPSEWWGMLKRSKDAGLTWSAAEKLPKGILGPVKNKPLLLADGTLLCPSSSEDTGDKLHFEMTKDGGRTWKKTKALNDGKMFSAIQPSVIFLQDGRMKLLCRSNTGFIMEAYSSDQGNTWTPLQKTNLKNPNSGSDAVTLKSGLHVLVHNPLGNRPKETEGEREILAVSTSKDGTHWTKIGELENTPLKEFSYPAIIQTRDGSVHITYTWKREKIKHAFLKF
;
A
#
# COMPACT_ATOMS: atom_id res chain seq x y z
N MET A 1 -1.50 8.74 79.48
CA MET A 1 -2.36 8.27 78.40
C MET A 1 -1.72 8.60 77.04
N HIS A 2 -0.97 7.65 76.46
CA HIS A 2 -0.32 7.78 75.16
C HIS A 2 -1.26 7.21 74.10
N ARG A 3 -1.67 8.05 73.14
CA ARG A 3 -2.45 7.61 71.98
C ARG A 3 -1.48 7.22 70.82
N MET A 4 -1.46 5.92 70.54
CA MET A 4 -0.73 5.33 69.44
C MET A 4 -1.51 5.61 68.12
N ARG A 5 -0.91 6.35 67.14
CA ARG A 5 -1.46 6.55 65.81
C ARG A 5 -0.96 5.43 64.94
N VAL A 6 -1.88 4.59 64.49
CA VAL A 6 -1.61 3.56 63.47
C VAL A 6 -1.69 4.22 62.09
N PHE A 7 -0.57 4.24 61.34
CA PHE A 7 -0.55 4.60 59.92
C PHE A 7 -0.82 3.35 59.08
N ILE A 8 -1.94 3.31 58.40
CA ILE A 8 -2.24 2.29 57.37
C ILE A 8 -1.63 2.78 56.08
N LEU A 9 -0.53 2.16 55.60
CA LEU A 9 -0.01 2.31 54.27
C LEU A 9 -0.88 1.47 53.29
N GLY A 10 -1.71 2.17 52.53
CA GLY A 10 -2.42 1.55 51.42
C GLY A 10 -1.47 1.24 50.27
N PHE A 11 -1.20 -0.02 50.02
CA PHE A 11 -0.46 -0.49 48.85
C PHE A 11 -1.40 -0.48 47.65
N CYS A 12 -1.33 0.54 46.73
CA CYS A 12 -1.99 0.53 45.44
C CYS A 12 -1.25 -0.43 44.51
N LEU A 13 -1.77 -1.64 44.33
CA LEU A 13 -1.33 -2.54 43.27
C LEU A 13 -1.81 -1.96 41.92
N ILE A 14 -0.90 -1.38 41.17
CA ILE A 14 -1.13 -1.01 39.77
C ILE A 14 -1.06 -2.31 38.96
N PHE A 15 -2.21 -2.88 38.65
CA PHE A 15 -2.32 -3.95 37.64
C PHE A 15 -2.04 -3.33 36.25
N SER A 16 -0.83 -3.51 35.74
CA SER A 16 -0.53 -3.29 34.33
C SER A 16 -1.26 -4.34 33.49
N LEU A 17 -2.45 -4.00 33.02
CA LEU A 17 -3.11 -4.80 32.00
C LEU A 17 -2.24 -4.72 30.73
N SER A 18 -1.43 -5.75 30.47
CA SER A 18 -0.83 -5.96 29.17
C SER A 18 -1.97 -6.17 28.18
N VAL A 19 -2.34 -5.12 27.46
CA VAL A 19 -3.25 -5.23 26.32
C VAL A 19 -2.50 -6.04 25.27
N CYS A 20 -2.70 -7.34 25.25
CA CYS A 20 -2.24 -8.21 24.17
C CYS A 20 -2.91 -7.69 22.88
N ALA A 21 -2.12 -7.25 21.90
CA ALA A 21 -2.66 -6.72 20.67
C ALA A 21 -3.53 -7.81 20.00
N GLN A 22 -4.79 -7.47 19.75
CA GLN A 22 -5.75 -8.41 19.15
C GLN A 22 -5.25 -8.84 17.78
N LYS A 23 -5.11 -10.16 17.57
CA LYS A 23 -4.81 -10.71 16.25
C LYS A 23 -6.05 -10.61 15.37
N LEU A 24 -5.90 -9.94 14.23
CA LEU A 24 -6.97 -9.79 13.26
C LEU A 24 -7.04 -11.01 12.32
N PRO A 25 -8.25 -11.47 11.94
CA PRO A 25 -8.39 -12.65 11.08
C PRO A 25 -7.90 -12.37 9.67
N SER A 26 -7.25 -13.36 9.05
CA SER A 26 -6.80 -13.32 7.67
C SER A 26 -6.76 -14.71 7.05
N GLU A 27 -6.90 -14.78 5.74
CA GLU A 27 -6.84 -16.00 4.93
C GLU A 27 -5.77 -15.88 3.83
N PHE A 28 -5.33 -16.99 3.28
CA PHE A 28 -4.47 -16.96 2.10
C PHE A 28 -5.31 -16.77 0.83
N ILE A 29 -4.91 -15.87 -0.07
CA ILE A 29 -5.51 -15.73 -1.40
C ILE A 29 -5.27 -17.00 -2.23
N PHE A 30 -4.14 -17.65 -2.03
CA PHE A 30 -3.83 -18.95 -2.62
C PHE A 30 -2.96 -19.77 -1.67
N THR A 31 -3.11 -21.10 -1.73
CA THR A 31 -2.28 -22.04 -0.97
C THR A 31 -1.24 -22.74 -1.85
N LYS A 32 -1.54 -22.91 -3.15
CA LYS A 32 -0.66 -23.47 -4.17
C LYS A 32 -0.51 -22.47 -5.30
N ALA A 33 0.69 -22.33 -5.83
CA ALA A 33 1.02 -21.44 -6.95
C ALA A 33 2.17 -22.01 -7.78
N PRO A 34 2.30 -21.64 -9.06
CA PRO A 34 3.39 -22.07 -9.93
C PRO A 34 4.69 -21.27 -9.76
N PHE A 35 4.80 -20.47 -8.69
CA PHE A 35 5.95 -19.61 -8.38
C PHE A 35 6.37 -19.79 -6.92
N ALA A 36 7.61 -19.47 -6.61
CA ALA A 36 8.19 -19.57 -5.27
C ALA A 36 7.99 -18.31 -4.44
N SER A 37 8.06 -17.14 -5.08
CA SER A 37 8.01 -15.82 -4.42
C SER A 37 6.86 -14.97 -4.96
N SER A 38 6.21 -14.19 -4.08
CA SER A 38 5.16 -13.23 -4.43
C SER A 38 5.21 -12.00 -3.51
N HIS A 39 4.96 -10.80 -4.08
CA HIS A 39 5.06 -9.55 -3.33
C HIS A 39 4.17 -8.44 -3.89
N ALA A 40 4.02 -7.35 -3.09
CA ALA A 40 3.40 -6.09 -3.45
C ALA A 40 2.00 -6.22 -4.04
N SER A 41 1.07 -6.76 -3.26
CA SER A 41 -0.31 -6.91 -3.67
C SER A 41 -1.07 -5.59 -3.75
N THR A 42 -2.06 -5.56 -4.62
CA THR A 42 -3.11 -4.55 -4.75
C THR A 42 -4.48 -5.24 -4.72
N ILE A 43 -5.51 -4.52 -4.29
CA ILE A 43 -6.89 -5.04 -4.24
C ILE A 43 -7.87 -3.97 -4.73
N VAL A 44 -8.93 -4.42 -5.41
CA VAL A 44 -10.01 -3.55 -5.88
C VAL A 44 -11.35 -4.29 -5.83
N GLU A 45 -12.42 -3.55 -5.59
CA GLU A 45 -13.80 -4.03 -5.79
C GLU A 45 -14.23 -3.81 -7.23
N THR A 46 -14.73 -4.86 -7.88
CA THR A 46 -15.36 -4.80 -9.21
C THR A 46 -16.84 -5.17 -9.10
N PRO A 47 -17.65 -4.95 -10.16
CA PRO A 47 -19.04 -5.44 -10.18
C PRO A 47 -19.19 -6.96 -10.02
N LYS A 48 -18.11 -7.72 -10.21
CA LYS A 48 -18.11 -9.21 -10.11
C LYS A 48 -17.38 -9.74 -8.87
N GLY A 49 -17.05 -8.89 -7.90
CA GLY A 49 -16.34 -9.23 -6.67
C GLY A 49 -14.96 -8.62 -6.58
N LEU A 50 -14.18 -9.05 -5.59
CA LEU A 50 -12.84 -8.53 -5.37
C LEU A 50 -11.84 -9.10 -6.37
N VAL A 51 -10.87 -8.28 -6.73
CA VAL A 51 -9.73 -8.68 -7.56
C VAL A 51 -8.46 -8.24 -6.86
N SER A 52 -7.50 -9.15 -6.71
CA SER A 52 -6.17 -8.85 -6.19
C SER A 52 -5.12 -9.21 -7.21
N ALA A 53 -4.15 -8.33 -7.42
CA ALA A 53 -2.98 -8.59 -8.25
C ALA A 53 -1.70 -8.40 -7.44
N PHE A 54 -0.63 -9.06 -7.83
CA PHE A 54 0.68 -9.02 -7.19
C PHE A 54 1.75 -9.42 -8.22
N PHE A 55 3.00 -9.09 -7.98
CA PHE A 55 4.06 -9.67 -8.79
C PHE A 55 4.56 -10.99 -8.18
N ALA A 56 4.94 -11.96 -9.02
CA ALA A 56 5.44 -13.24 -8.57
C ALA A 56 6.30 -13.95 -9.64
N GLY A 57 7.23 -14.76 -9.16
CA GLY A 57 8.18 -15.55 -9.95
C GLY A 57 9.07 -16.38 -9.05
N SER A 58 10.27 -16.71 -9.53
CA SER A 58 11.25 -17.46 -8.72
C SER A 58 11.78 -16.66 -7.54
N ASP A 59 12.12 -15.39 -7.76
CA ASP A 59 12.45 -14.39 -6.72
C ASP A 59 12.33 -12.97 -7.27
N GLU A 60 12.17 -11.98 -6.39
CA GLU A 60 12.07 -10.57 -6.76
C GLU A 60 13.27 -10.12 -7.61
N GLY A 61 13.00 -9.46 -8.74
CA GLY A 61 14.03 -9.00 -9.67
C GLY A 61 14.49 -10.02 -10.71
N ASN A 62 14.07 -11.28 -10.59
CA ASN A 62 14.35 -12.28 -11.62
C ASN A 62 13.48 -12.10 -12.86
N LYS A 63 14.00 -12.47 -14.02
CA LYS A 63 13.36 -12.23 -15.34
C LYS A 63 12.01 -12.90 -15.50
N ASP A 64 11.75 -14.00 -14.78
CA ASP A 64 10.50 -14.75 -14.79
C ASP A 64 9.38 -14.09 -13.94
N VAL A 65 9.69 -13.01 -13.23
CA VAL A 65 8.69 -12.28 -12.44
C VAL A 65 7.68 -11.61 -13.35
N GLY A 66 6.42 -12.04 -13.25
CA GLY A 66 5.27 -11.48 -13.95
C GLY A 66 4.24 -10.90 -12.98
N ILE A 67 3.16 -10.33 -13.53
CA ILE A 67 1.99 -9.92 -12.75
C ILE A 67 0.97 -11.04 -12.78
N TRP A 68 0.55 -11.44 -11.57
CA TRP A 68 -0.43 -12.48 -11.32
C TRP A 68 -1.66 -11.90 -10.65
N LEU A 69 -2.80 -12.55 -10.85
CA LEU A 69 -4.10 -12.07 -10.40
C LEU A 69 -4.95 -13.22 -9.89
N SER A 70 -5.65 -12.98 -8.77
CA SER A 70 -6.71 -13.83 -8.23
C SER A 70 -7.99 -13.01 -8.08
N ARG A 71 -9.15 -13.65 -8.27
CA ARG A 71 -10.47 -13.04 -8.11
C ARG A 71 -11.21 -13.72 -6.98
N ASN A 72 -11.89 -12.95 -6.15
CA ASN A 72 -12.81 -13.49 -5.16
C ASN A 72 -14.20 -13.57 -5.76
N ILE A 73 -14.66 -14.77 -5.97
CA ILE A 73 -16.01 -15.08 -6.53
C ILE A 73 -16.81 -15.77 -5.45
N GLN A 74 -17.89 -15.13 -5.00
CA GLN A 74 -18.77 -15.66 -3.95
C GLN A 74 -18.01 -16.06 -2.67
N GLY A 75 -17.07 -15.23 -2.24
CA GLY A 75 -16.26 -15.46 -1.05
C GLY A 75 -15.07 -16.43 -1.21
N ARG A 76 -14.80 -16.91 -2.41
CA ARG A 76 -13.68 -17.83 -2.68
C ARG A 76 -12.68 -17.24 -3.66
N TRP A 77 -11.41 -17.29 -3.32
CA TRP A 77 -10.32 -16.86 -4.20
C TRP A 77 -10.02 -17.91 -5.27
N THR A 78 -9.93 -17.50 -6.52
CA THR A 78 -9.48 -18.37 -7.62
C THR A 78 -7.97 -18.63 -7.53
N PRO A 79 -7.47 -19.73 -8.10
CA PRO A 79 -6.04 -19.88 -8.32
C PRO A 79 -5.47 -18.66 -9.07
N PRO A 80 -4.22 -18.23 -8.79
CA PRO A 80 -3.60 -17.12 -9.48
C PRO A 80 -3.35 -17.45 -10.96
N VAL A 81 -3.62 -16.45 -11.82
CA VAL A 81 -3.32 -16.51 -13.26
C VAL A 81 -2.38 -15.38 -13.64
N GLN A 82 -1.43 -15.64 -14.53
CA GLN A 82 -0.53 -14.61 -15.03
C GLN A 82 -1.26 -13.72 -16.04
N VAL A 83 -1.21 -12.40 -15.84
CA VAL A 83 -1.91 -11.42 -16.68
C VAL A 83 -0.97 -10.45 -17.40
N ALA A 84 0.29 -10.38 -16.98
CA ALA A 84 1.33 -9.63 -17.66
C ALA A 84 2.71 -10.24 -17.37
N ASP A 85 3.60 -10.04 -18.32
CA ASP A 85 5.02 -10.40 -18.23
C ASP A 85 5.90 -9.23 -18.70
N GLY A 86 7.20 -9.39 -18.56
CA GLY A 86 8.19 -8.39 -18.98
C GLY A 86 8.88 -8.71 -20.30
N VAL A 87 8.31 -9.59 -21.14
CA VAL A 87 8.89 -9.96 -22.43
C VAL A 87 8.89 -8.76 -23.36
N GLN A 88 10.08 -8.40 -23.85
CA GLN A 88 10.27 -7.31 -24.83
C GLN A 88 10.41 -7.88 -26.25
N ASN A 89 11.07 -8.99 -26.36
CA ASN A 89 11.26 -9.75 -27.61
C ASN A 89 11.77 -11.17 -27.28
N LYS A 90 12.05 -11.98 -28.30
CA LYS A 90 12.51 -13.37 -28.15
C LYS A 90 13.81 -13.55 -27.31
N LYS A 91 14.59 -12.49 -27.08
CA LYS A 91 15.89 -12.55 -26.39
C LYS A 91 15.91 -11.75 -25.08
N VAL A 92 14.96 -10.82 -24.89
CA VAL A 92 14.98 -9.86 -23.79
C VAL A 92 13.69 -9.95 -23.00
N GLN A 93 13.82 -10.24 -21.72
CA GLN A 93 12.75 -10.22 -20.72
C GLN A 93 13.26 -9.54 -19.45
N TYR A 94 12.45 -8.68 -18.88
CA TYR A 94 12.70 -8.01 -17.61
C TYR A 94 11.64 -8.41 -16.57
N PRO A 95 11.93 -8.30 -15.28
CA PRO A 95 10.93 -8.49 -14.24
C PRO A 95 9.80 -7.46 -14.35
N CYS A 96 8.62 -7.86 -13.90
CA CYS A 96 7.49 -6.97 -13.61
C CYS A 96 7.47 -6.59 -12.13
N TRP A 97 6.94 -5.39 -11.82
CA TRP A 97 6.96 -4.82 -10.49
C TRP A 97 5.65 -4.12 -10.15
N ASN A 98 5.32 -4.06 -8.88
CA ASN A 98 4.31 -3.21 -8.24
C ASN A 98 3.04 -3.00 -9.08
N PRO A 99 2.17 -4.01 -9.23
CA PRO A 99 0.88 -3.83 -9.83
C PRO A 99 -0.01 -2.91 -8.99
N VAL A 100 -0.83 -2.11 -9.66
CA VAL A 100 -1.88 -1.32 -9.04
C VAL A 100 -3.14 -1.44 -9.86
N LEU A 101 -4.21 -1.94 -9.24
CA LEU A 101 -5.54 -2.06 -9.85
C LEU A 101 -6.37 -0.81 -9.57
N PHE A 102 -7.15 -0.39 -10.56
CA PHE A 102 -8.15 0.67 -10.38
C PHE A 102 -9.41 0.38 -11.21
N GLN A 103 -10.56 0.35 -10.54
CA GLN A 103 -11.87 0.19 -11.18
C GLN A 103 -12.43 1.55 -11.54
N MET A 104 -12.50 1.84 -12.84
CA MET A 104 -13.12 3.07 -13.34
C MET A 104 -14.65 3.01 -13.15
N PRO A 105 -15.32 4.14 -12.86
CA PRO A 105 -16.78 4.17 -12.70
C PRO A 105 -17.56 3.67 -13.91
N GLN A 106 -17.04 3.89 -15.11
CA GLN A 106 -17.64 3.43 -16.38
C GLN A 106 -17.45 1.93 -16.64
N GLY A 107 -16.87 1.18 -15.71
CA GLY A 107 -16.80 -0.28 -15.74
C GLY A 107 -15.45 -0.87 -16.17
N GLU A 108 -14.54 -0.08 -16.70
CA GLU A 108 -13.20 -0.56 -17.09
C GLU A 108 -12.31 -0.76 -15.85
N LEU A 109 -11.67 -1.92 -15.75
CA LEU A 109 -10.62 -2.21 -14.77
C LEU A 109 -9.26 -1.95 -15.41
N ILE A 110 -8.45 -1.09 -14.79
CA ILE A 110 -7.10 -0.77 -15.25
C ILE A 110 -6.09 -1.46 -14.32
N LEU A 111 -5.11 -2.13 -14.91
CA LEU A 111 -3.93 -2.65 -14.25
C LEU A 111 -2.73 -1.79 -14.66
N PHE A 112 -2.18 -1.01 -13.74
CA PHE A 112 -0.88 -0.36 -13.88
C PHE A 112 0.19 -1.29 -13.32
N TYR A 113 1.36 -1.34 -13.95
CA TYR A 113 2.52 -2.09 -13.46
C TYR A 113 3.81 -1.52 -14.04
N LYS A 114 4.96 -1.99 -13.60
CA LYS A 114 6.26 -1.56 -14.10
C LYS A 114 6.98 -2.74 -14.69
N VAL A 115 7.82 -2.46 -15.69
CA VAL A 115 8.74 -3.40 -16.31
C VAL A 115 10.11 -2.76 -16.36
N GLY A 116 11.15 -3.51 -16.04
CA GLY A 116 12.52 -3.01 -16.09
C GLY A 116 13.46 -3.85 -15.23
N PRO A 117 14.78 -3.73 -15.42
CA PRO A 117 15.75 -4.57 -14.73
C PRO A 117 15.78 -4.33 -13.21
N LYS A 118 15.44 -3.13 -12.76
CA LYS A 118 15.40 -2.71 -11.37
C LYS A 118 14.57 -1.43 -11.20
N PRO A 119 14.16 -1.04 -9.98
CA PRO A 119 13.33 0.15 -9.74
C PRO A 119 13.90 1.47 -10.27
N SER A 120 15.21 1.61 -10.32
CA SER A 120 15.85 2.82 -10.88
C SER A 120 15.84 2.89 -12.41
N GLU A 121 15.44 1.82 -13.08
CA GLU A 121 15.48 1.71 -14.56
C GLU A 121 14.17 1.21 -15.16
N TRP A 122 13.11 1.08 -14.38
CA TRP A 122 11.81 0.62 -14.85
C TRP A 122 11.01 1.69 -15.59
N TRP A 123 9.99 1.26 -16.31
CA TRP A 123 9.02 2.14 -16.96
C TRP A 123 7.59 1.69 -16.66
N GLY A 124 6.66 2.63 -16.79
CA GLY A 124 5.25 2.38 -16.57
C GLY A 124 4.58 1.64 -17.72
N MET A 125 3.72 0.70 -17.37
CA MET A 125 2.87 -0.08 -18.27
C MET A 125 1.44 -0.07 -17.76
N LEU A 126 0.47 -0.27 -18.63
CA LEU A 126 -0.91 -0.55 -18.27
C LEU A 126 -1.56 -1.59 -19.16
N LYS A 127 -2.60 -2.24 -18.66
CA LYS A 127 -3.55 -3.09 -19.38
C LYS A 127 -4.97 -2.77 -18.93
N ARG A 128 -5.95 -3.08 -19.76
CA ARG A 128 -7.37 -2.80 -19.53
C ARG A 128 -8.19 -4.07 -19.59
N SER A 129 -9.20 -4.16 -18.73
CA SER A 129 -10.18 -5.25 -18.74
C SER A 129 -11.60 -4.69 -18.68
N LYS A 130 -12.50 -5.23 -19.50
CA LYS A 130 -13.93 -4.88 -19.52
C LYS A 130 -14.80 -5.92 -18.84
N ASP A 131 -14.20 -6.98 -18.31
CA ASP A 131 -14.90 -8.15 -17.76
C ASP A 131 -14.44 -8.51 -16.32
N ALA A 132 -13.96 -7.49 -15.57
CA ALA A 132 -13.49 -7.62 -14.21
C ALA A 132 -12.25 -8.52 -14.06
N GLY A 133 -11.31 -8.38 -14.98
CA GLY A 133 -10.02 -9.04 -14.92
C GLY A 133 -9.98 -10.47 -15.47
N LEU A 134 -11.03 -10.89 -16.21
CA LEU A 134 -11.03 -12.19 -16.91
C LEU A 134 -10.13 -12.15 -18.13
N THR A 135 -10.29 -11.12 -18.96
CA THR A 135 -9.46 -10.88 -20.14
C THR A 135 -8.85 -9.48 -20.10
N TRP A 136 -7.74 -9.31 -20.78
CA TRP A 136 -6.95 -8.09 -20.76
C TRP A 136 -6.54 -7.65 -22.16
N SER A 137 -6.49 -6.35 -22.40
CA SER A 137 -5.94 -5.76 -23.61
C SER A 137 -4.46 -6.15 -23.81
N ALA A 138 -3.91 -5.84 -24.97
CA ALA A 138 -2.46 -5.74 -25.14
C ALA A 138 -1.89 -4.75 -24.11
N ALA A 139 -0.62 -4.94 -23.73
CA ALA A 139 0.08 -4.04 -22.82
C ALA A 139 0.38 -2.70 -23.52
N GLU A 140 0.09 -1.60 -22.84
CA GLU A 140 0.36 -0.24 -23.30
C GLU A 140 1.50 0.35 -22.46
N LYS A 141 2.57 0.83 -23.11
CA LYS A 141 3.65 1.53 -22.41
C LYS A 141 3.23 2.98 -22.14
N LEU A 142 3.42 3.43 -20.90
CA LEU A 142 3.17 4.82 -20.53
C LEU A 142 4.19 5.76 -21.18
N PRO A 143 3.86 7.04 -21.35
CA PRO A 143 4.79 8.03 -21.91
C PRO A 143 6.10 8.09 -21.10
N LYS A 144 7.19 8.47 -21.78
CA LYS A 144 8.51 8.59 -21.14
C LYS A 144 8.45 9.50 -19.90
N GLY A 145 8.94 8.99 -18.77
CA GLY A 145 8.97 9.71 -17.48
C GLY A 145 7.68 9.62 -16.68
N ILE A 146 6.68 8.88 -17.17
CA ILE A 146 5.43 8.55 -16.47
C ILE A 146 5.49 7.08 -16.03
N LEU A 147 5.19 6.83 -14.75
CA LEU A 147 5.17 5.51 -14.14
C LEU A 147 3.74 5.04 -13.82
N GLY A 148 2.79 5.98 -13.77
CA GLY A 148 1.49 5.73 -13.18
C GLY A 148 1.59 5.58 -11.66
N PRO A 149 0.56 5.03 -11.00
CA PRO A 149 0.63 4.81 -9.55
C PRO A 149 1.71 3.77 -9.22
N VAL A 150 2.52 4.07 -8.20
CA VAL A 150 3.58 3.17 -7.72
C VAL A 150 3.19 2.64 -6.35
N LYS A 151 2.75 1.40 -6.28
CA LYS A 151 2.32 0.63 -5.11
C LYS A 151 0.90 0.96 -4.62
N ASN A 152 0.55 2.22 -4.31
CA ASN A 152 -0.74 2.56 -3.69
C ASN A 152 -1.79 2.97 -4.74
N LYS A 153 -3.07 2.74 -4.39
CA LYS A 153 -4.22 3.01 -5.25
C LYS A 153 -4.34 4.47 -5.66
N PRO A 154 -4.71 4.75 -6.91
CA PRO A 154 -5.11 6.08 -7.34
C PRO A 154 -6.40 6.55 -6.68
N LEU A 155 -6.65 7.85 -6.77
CA LEU A 155 -7.86 8.51 -6.32
C LEU A 155 -8.58 9.16 -7.49
N LEU A 156 -9.85 8.87 -7.66
CA LEU A 156 -10.68 9.59 -8.63
C LEU A 156 -11.25 10.84 -7.97
N LEU A 157 -10.84 12.00 -8.44
CA LEU A 157 -11.30 13.28 -7.97
C LEU A 157 -12.67 13.64 -8.57
N ALA A 158 -13.37 14.59 -7.97
CA ALA A 158 -14.72 14.99 -8.40
C ALA A 158 -14.77 15.56 -9.83
N ASP A 159 -13.66 16.12 -10.32
CA ASP A 159 -13.53 16.64 -11.69
C ASP A 159 -13.18 15.56 -12.73
N GLY A 160 -13.15 14.28 -12.34
CA GLY A 160 -12.79 13.13 -13.17
C GLY A 160 -11.28 12.89 -13.30
N THR A 161 -10.43 13.67 -12.63
CA THR A 161 -8.99 13.44 -12.60
C THR A 161 -8.67 12.18 -11.79
N LEU A 162 -7.93 11.26 -12.36
CA LEU A 162 -7.29 10.16 -11.64
C LEU A 162 -5.94 10.65 -11.12
N LEU A 163 -5.87 10.89 -9.82
CA LEU A 163 -4.64 11.26 -9.11
C LEU A 163 -3.89 10.01 -8.70
N CYS A 164 -2.72 9.80 -9.28
CA CYS A 164 -1.88 8.62 -9.08
C CYS A 164 -0.72 8.94 -8.13
N PRO A 165 -0.71 8.38 -6.91
CA PRO A 165 0.45 8.46 -6.02
C PRO A 165 1.64 7.74 -6.68
N SER A 166 2.75 8.45 -6.89
CA SER A 166 3.89 7.96 -7.65
C SER A 166 5.21 8.29 -6.97
N SER A 167 6.26 7.62 -7.39
CA SER A 167 7.63 7.90 -6.98
C SER A 167 8.61 7.40 -8.03
N SER A 168 9.77 8.04 -8.13
CA SER A 168 10.88 7.60 -8.97
C SER A 168 12.10 7.29 -8.12
N GLU A 169 12.89 6.31 -8.53
CA GLU A 169 14.09 5.81 -7.85
C GLU A 169 15.35 5.93 -8.74
N ASP A 170 15.26 6.66 -9.86
CA ASP A 170 16.32 6.80 -10.87
C ASP A 170 17.48 7.73 -10.44
N THR A 171 17.15 8.82 -9.77
CA THR A 171 18.13 9.83 -9.31
C THR A 171 17.94 10.15 -7.83
N GLY A 172 17.74 9.12 -7.02
CA GLY A 172 17.30 9.17 -5.64
C GLY A 172 15.79 9.03 -5.53
N ASP A 173 15.34 8.55 -4.38
CA ASP A 173 13.93 8.25 -4.10
C ASP A 173 13.12 9.54 -3.97
N LYS A 174 12.33 9.86 -5.00
CA LYS A 174 11.56 11.11 -5.09
C LYS A 174 10.07 10.84 -5.21
N LEU A 175 9.32 11.41 -4.29
CA LEU A 175 7.87 11.34 -4.26
C LEU A 175 7.25 12.42 -5.15
N HIS A 176 6.26 12.06 -5.97
CA HIS A 176 5.49 12.97 -6.80
C HIS A 176 4.09 12.38 -7.09
N PHE A 177 3.26 13.13 -7.78
CA PHE A 177 1.97 12.66 -8.26
C PHE A 177 1.90 12.75 -9.79
N GLU A 178 1.18 11.83 -10.38
CA GLU A 178 0.87 11.81 -11.80
C GLU A 178 -0.65 11.81 -11.99
N MET A 179 -1.15 12.54 -12.97
CA MET A 179 -2.58 12.79 -13.15
C MET A 179 -2.99 12.50 -14.59
N THR A 180 -4.16 11.89 -14.77
CA THR A 180 -4.79 11.67 -16.07
C THR A 180 -6.29 11.89 -15.98
N LYS A 181 -6.91 12.45 -17.03
CA LYS A 181 -8.38 12.61 -17.14
C LYS A 181 -9.02 11.70 -18.18
N ASP A 182 -8.23 11.01 -18.95
CA ASP A 182 -8.65 10.23 -20.12
C ASP A 182 -8.30 8.74 -20.00
N GLY A 183 -8.20 8.26 -18.76
CA GLY A 183 -7.90 6.86 -18.45
C GLY A 183 -6.46 6.47 -18.78
N GLY A 184 -5.51 7.39 -18.70
CA GLY A 184 -4.07 7.10 -18.88
C GLY A 184 -3.54 7.30 -20.29
N ARG A 185 -4.24 8.04 -21.15
CA ARG A 185 -3.74 8.41 -22.49
C ARG A 185 -2.86 9.65 -22.43
N THR A 186 -3.28 10.67 -21.68
CA THR A 186 -2.48 11.87 -21.43
C THR A 186 -2.20 12.04 -19.96
N TRP A 187 -1.06 12.64 -19.63
CA TRP A 187 -0.56 12.72 -18.26
C TRP A 187 0.02 14.09 -17.93
N LYS A 188 -0.21 14.49 -16.70
CA LYS A 188 0.47 15.61 -16.02
C LYS A 188 1.23 15.05 -14.83
N LYS A 189 2.43 15.56 -14.56
CA LYS A 189 3.28 15.17 -13.42
C LYS A 189 3.55 16.40 -12.55
N THR A 190 3.43 16.25 -11.23
CA THR A 190 3.80 17.30 -10.28
C THR A 190 5.33 17.38 -10.13
N LYS A 191 5.81 18.46 -9.53
CA LYS A 191 7.19 18.51 -9.02
C LYS A 191 7.35 17.47 -7.90
N ALA A 192 8.58 16.97 -7.74
CA ALA A 192 8.91 16.09 -6.61
C ALA A 192 8.83 16.86 -5.29
N LEU A 193 8.36 16.18 -4.24
CA LEU A 193 8.18 16.75 -2.91
C LEU A 193 9.47 16.69 -2.07
N ASN A 194 10.43 15.87 -2.47
CA ASN A 194 11.77 15.76 -1.86
C ASN A 194 12.83 15.67 -2.95
N ASP A 195 14.07 15.93 -2.59
CA ASP A 195 15.20 15.91 -3.52
C ASP A 195 15.85 14.54 -3.70
N GLY A 196 15.47 13.56 -2.84
CA GLY A 196 16.05 12.23 -2.80
C GLY A 196 17.49 12.16 -2.29
N LYS A 197 18.04 13.27 -1.80
CA LYS A 197 19.42 13.38 -1.29
C LYS A 197 19.44 13.49 0.24
N MET A 198 18.63 14.39 0.79
CA MET A 198 18.56 14.63 2.23
C MET A 198 17.88 13.45 2.92
N PHE A 199 16.83 12.91 2.32
CA PHE A 199 16.15 11.67 2.71
C PHE A 199 15.39 11.07 1.54
N SER A 200 15.18 9.75 1.59
CA SER A 200 14.31 9.00 0.69
C SER A 200 12.86 9.03 1.17
N ALA A 201 11.92 9.31 0.27
CA ALA A 201 10.48 9.16 0.51
C ALA A 201 9.79 8.70 -0.77
N ILE A 202 9.03 7.60 -0.69
CA ILE A 202 8.38 6.95 -1.84
C ILE A 202 7.02 6.35 -1.47
N GLN A 203 6.25 5.98 -2.50
CA GLN A 203 5.03 5.18 -2.38
C GLN A 203 3.98 5.81 -1.46
N PRO A 204 3.52 7.06 -1.74
CA PRO A 204 2.54 7.74 -0.92
C PRO A 204 1.17 7.06 -0.98
N SER A 205 0.45 7.08 0.13
CA SER A 205 -0.98 6.82 0.24
C SER A 205 -1.68 8.11 0.64
N VAL A 206 -2.93 8.33 0.22
CA VAL A 206 -3.64 9.59 0.45
C VAL A 206 -4.94 9.34 1.19
N ILE A 207 -5.22 10.17 2.19
CA ILE A 207 -6.49 10.24 2.93
C ILE A 207 -7.12 11.62 2.76
N PHE A 208 -8.45 11.70 2.92
CA PHE A 208 -9.22 12.94 2.86
C PHE A 208 -9.59 13.38 4.28
N LEU A 209 -9.15 14.57 4.68
CA LEU A 209 -9.45 15.14 5.99
C LEU A 209 -10.83 15.78 6.00
N GLN A 210 -11.43 15.93 7.20
CA GLN A 210 -12.76 16.53 7.38
C GLN A 210 -12.82 18.00 6.96
N ASP A 211 -11.69 18.72 6.98
CA ASP A 211 -11.57 20.11 6.52
C ASP A 211 -11.45 20.27 5.00
N GLY A 212 -11.56 19.16 4.25
CA GLY A 212 -11.48 19.12 2.79
C GLY A 212 -10.06 19.01 2.23
N ARG A 213 -9.03 19.08 3.06
CA ARG A 213 -7.65 18.86 2.63
C ARG A 213 -7.39 17.38 2.37
N MET A 214 -6.44 17.13 1.50
CA MET A 214 -5.80 15.81 1.34
C MET A 214 -4.55 15.73 2.20
N LYS A 215 -4.30 14.56 2.75
CA LYS A 215 -3.07 14.25 3.48
C LYS A 215 -2.43 13.02 2.87
N LEU A 216 -1.17 13.10 2.49
CA LEU A 216 -0.38 11.93 2.12
C LEU A 216 0.35 11.36 3.34
N LEU A 217 0.52 10.05 3.32
CA LEU A 217 1.37 9.29 4.23
C LEU A 217 2.31 8.43 3.37
N CYS A 218 3.62 8.46 3.61
CA CYS A 218 4.56 7.68 2.82
C CYS A 218 5.69 7.09 3.65
N ARG A 219 6.26 5.99 3.16
CA ARG A 219 7.47 5.41 3.76
C ARG A 219 8.67 6.32 3.49
N SER A 220 9.66 6.22 4.37
CA SER A 220 10.93 6.92 4.21
C SER A 220 12.08 6.17 4.88
N ASN A 221 13.31 6.52 4.52
CA ASN A 221 14.51 6.00 5.17
C ASN A 221 14.82 6.67 6.52
N THR A 222 13.94 7.55 7.03
CA THR A 222 14.11 8.25 8.31
C THR A 222 13.70 7.42 9.52
N GLY A 223 13.14 6.21 9.34
CA GLY A 223 12.58 5.38 10.40
C GLY A 223 11.15 5.75 10.81
N PHE A 224 10.51 6.67 10.08
CA PHE A 224 9.16 7.16 10.33
C PHE A 224 8.36 7.32 9.05
N ILE A 225 7.05 7.29 9.16
CA ILE A 225 6.16 7.76 8.09
C ILE A 225 6.31 9.27 7.96
N MET A 226 6.42 9.75 6.71
CA MET A 226 6.35 11.18 6.39
C MET A 226 4.94 11.54 5.94
N GLU A 227 4.58 12.82 6.12
CA GLU A 227 3.29 13.39 5.74
C GLU A 227 3.44 14.72 5.01
N ALA A 228 2.47 15.06 4.18
CA ALA A 228 2.29 16.40 3.61
C ALA A 228 0.79 16.63 3.32
N TYR A 229 0.41 17.88 3.11
CA TYR A 229 -0.96 18.30 2.93
C TYR A 229 -1.17 19.02 1.60
N SER A 230 -2.34 18.83 0.98
CA SER A 230 -2.78 19.56 -0.20
C SER A 230 -4.15 20.16 0.04
N SER A 231 -4.34 21.43 -0.35
CA SER A 231 -5.64 22.14 -0.34
C SER A 231 -6.19 22.38 -1.75
N ASP A 232 -5.52 21.90 -2.79
CA ASP A 232 -5.82 22.13 -4.20
C ASP A 232 -5.95 20.82 -5.01
N GLN A 233 -6.51 19.80 -4.37
CA GLN A 233 -6.77 18.48 -4.96
C GLN A 233 -5.50 17.77 -5.49
N GLY A 234 -4.38 17.93 -4.77
CA GLY A 234 -3.14 17.24 -5.06
C GLY A 234 -2.25 17.89 -6.13
N ASN A 235 -2.60 19.11 -6.60
CA ASN A 235 -1.74 19.85 -7.53
C ASN A 235 -0.45 20.36 -6.85
N THR A 236 -0.57 20.84 -5.62
CA THR A 236 0.56 21.23 -4.78
C THR A 236 0.46 20.63 -3.38
N TRP A 237 1.60 20.48 -2.72
CA TRP A 237 1.72 19.87 -1.41
C TRP A 237 2.66 20.68 -0.52
N THR A 238 2.38 20.71 0.78
CA THR A 238 3.34 21.26 1.76
C THR A 238 4.65 20.47 1.75
N PRO A 239 5.74 21.00 2.28
CA PRO A 239 6.94 20.23 2.53
C PRO A 239 6.64 18.96 3.35
N LEU A 240 7.37 17.88 3.05
CA LEU A 240 7.27 16.63 3.80
C LEU A 240 7.73 16.82 5.25
N GLN A 241 6.93 16.35 6.18
CA GLN A 241 7.21 16.40 7.62
C GLN A 241 7.19 14.98 8.20
N LYS A 242 7.98 14.77 9.24
CA LYS A 242 8.02 13.51 9.98
C LYS A 242 6.83 13.41 10.91
N THR A 243 6.11 12.29 10.87
CA THR A 243 5.09 11.94 11.87
C THR A 243 5.74 11.30 13.11
N ASN A 244 4.92 10.99 14.12
CA ASN A 244 5.32 10.14 15.25
C ASN A 244 5.16 8.63 14.97
N LEU A 245 4.66 8.24 13.80
CA LEU A 245 4.49 6.85 13.39
C LEU A 245 5.81 6.26 12.92
N LYS A 246 6.35 5.30 13.64
CA LYS A 246 7.52 4.54 13.22
C LYS A 246 7.23 3.74 11.96
N ASN A 247 8.24 3.58 11.12
CA ASN A 247 8.18 2.74 9.92
C ASN A 247 9.59 2.31 9.51
N PRO A 248 9.85 1.02 9.26
CA PRO A 248 11.17 0.50 8.95
C PRO A 248 11.50 0.63 7.45
N ASN A 249 11.17 1.75 6.85
CA ASN A 249 11.24 1.94 5.39
C ASN A 249 10.46 0.85 4.63
N SER A 250 9.22 0.58 5.05
CA SER A 250 8.32 -0.40 4.45
C SER A 250 7.06 0.25 3.88
N GLY A 251 6.56 -0.27 2.77
CA GLY A 251 5.31 0.19 2.16
C GLY A 251 4.14 0.13 3.14
N SER A 252 3.36 1.19 3.19
CA SER A 252 2.10 1.30 3.94
C SER A 252 0.96 1.68 2.99
N ASP A 253 -0.29 1.50 3.42
CA ASP A 253 -1.46 2.02 2.71
C ASP A 253 -2.54 2.46 3.69
N ALA A 254 -3.29 3.49 3.33
CA ALA A 254 -4.35 4.06 4.13
C ALA A 254 -5.63 4.30 3.31
N VAL A 255 -6.76 4.41 4.00
CA VAL A 255 -8.05 4.76 3.41
C VAL A 255 -8.86 5.63 4.37
N THR A 256 -9.61 6.59 3.85
CA THR A 256 -10.67 7.27 4.58
C THR A 256 -11.98 6.53 4.32
N LEU A 257 -12.59 6.01 5.37
CA LEU A 257 -13.87 5.30 5.29
C LEU A 257 -15.02 6.29 5.05
N LYS A 258 -16.15 5.80 4.58
CA LYS A 258 -17.39 6.60 4.42
C LYS A 258 -17.85 7.28 5.71
N SER A 259 -17.49 6.72 6.88
CA SER A 259 -17.74 7.32 8.21
C SER A 259 -16.82 8.50 8.55
N GLY A 260 -15.81 8.78 7.72
CA GLY A 260 -14.75 9.75 8.01
C GLY A 260 -13.59 9.20 8.84
N LEU A 261 -13.68 7.95 9.34
CA LEU A 261 -12.58 7.30 10.05
C LEU A 261 -11.46 6.96 9.07
N HIS A 262 -10.22 7.23 9.43
CA HIS A 262 -9.04 6.82 8.67
C HIS A 262 -8.51 5.48 9.18
N VAL A 263 -8.12 4.61 8.27
CA VAL A 263 -7.49 3.32 8.58
C VAL A 263 -6.14 3.25 7.87
N LEU A 264 -5.09 2.93 8.61
CA LEU A 264 -3.71 2.77 8.13
C LEU A 264 -3.23 1.35 8.43
N VAL A 265 -2.63 0.71 7.43
CA VAL A 265 -1.92 -0.57 7.60
C VAL A 265 -0.44 -0.34 7.37
N HIS A 266 0.38 -0.67 8.37
CA HIS A 266 1.81 -0.37 8.34
C HIS A 266 2.63 -1.31 9.23
N ASN A 267 3.95 -1.32 9.03
CA ASN A 267 4.90 -1.92 9.95
C ASN A 267 5.27 -0.87 11.01
N PRO A 268 4.99 -1.09 12.32
CA PRO A 268 5.10 -0.06 13.37
C PRO A 268 6.47 0.01 14.04
N LEU A 269 7.46 -0.71 13.54
CA LEU A 269 8.84 -0.63 14.02
C LEU A 269 9.60 0.47 13.27
N GLY A 270 10.66 1.00 13.87
CA GLY A 270 11.55 1.94 13.19
C GLY A 270 12.70 1.23 12.49
N ASN A 271 13.65 2.01 11.97
CA ASN A 271 14.88 1.47 11.43
C ASN A 271 15.72 0.78 12.51
N ARG A 272 16.54 -0.19 12.10
CA ARG A 272 17.61 -0.71 12.95
C ARG A 272 18.62 0.40 13.26
N PRO A 273 19.31 0.34 14.42
CA PRO A 273 20.30 1.33 14.77
C PRO A 273 21.36 1.53 13.66
N LYS A 274 21.56 2.77 13.22
CA LYS A 274 22.50 3.18 12.16
C LYS A 274 22.16 2.66 10.75
N GLU A 275 20.96 2.09 10.53
CA GLU A 275 20.49 1.63 9.24
C GLU A 275 19.32 2.50 8.73
N THR A 276 19.04 2.40 7.43
CA THR A 276 17.93 3.09 6.76
C THR A 276 16.70 2.20 6.61
N GLU A 277 16.75 0.98 7.13
CA GLU A 277 15.69 -0.03 7.14
C GLU A 277 15.60 -0.72 8.51
N GLY A 278 14.49 -1.40 8.74
CA GLY A 278 14.24 -2.16 9.96
C GLY A 278 13.40 -3.41 9.70
N GLU A 279 13.03 -4.08 10.79
CA GLU A 279 12.30 -5.34 10.74
C GLU A 279 10.84 -5.13 10.33
N ARG A 280 10.31 -6.06 9.51
CA ARG A 280 8.93 -6.09 9.01
C ARG A 280 8.13 -7.24 9.60
N GLU A 281 8.48 -7.66 10.80
CA GLU A 281 7.91 -8.82 11.52
C GLU A 281 6.53 -8.57 12.10
N ILE A 282 6.14 -7.29 12.26
CA ILE A 282 4.81 -6.88 12.72
C ILE A 282 4.12 -6.11 11.59
N LEU A 283 2.90 -6.51 11.26
CA LEU A 283 2.01 -5.75 10.39
C LEU A 283 0.76 -5.38 11.19
N ALA A 284 0.57 -4.09 11.43
CA ALA A 284 -0.47 -3.54 12.29
C ALA A 284 -1.53 -2.75 11.53
N VAL A 285 -2.73 -2.70 12.09
CA VAL A 285 -3.83 -1.83 11.68
C VAL A 285 -4.01 -0.75 12.73
N SER A 286 -4.00 0.50 12.30
CA SER A 286 -4.23 1.67 13.13
C SER A 286 -5.37 2.51 12.59
N THR A 287 -6.12 3.19 13.46
CA THR A 287 -7.21 4.10 13.09
C THR A 287 -6.96 5.50 13.61
N SER A 288 -7.54 6.50 12.93
CA SER A 288 -7.51 7.90 13.33
C SER A 288 -8.79 8.60 12.92
N LYS A 289 -9.30 9.51 13.76
CA LYS A 289 -10.45 10.39 13.44
C LYS A 289 -10.01 11.68 12.75
N ASP A 290 -8.79 12.11 12.97
CA ASP A 290 -8.25 13.39 12.51
C ASP A 290 -7.06 13.26 11.53
N GLY A 291 -6.65 12.02 11.25
CA GLY A 291 -5.49 11.72 10.41
C GLY A 291 -4.13 12.01 11.07
N THR A 292 -4.10 12.42 12.35
CA THR A 292 -2.89 12.81 13.08
C THR A 292 -2.63 11.92 14.29
N HIS A 293 -3.66 11.70 15.11
CA HIS A 293 -3.59 10.83 16.28
C HIS A 293 -4.05 9.42 15.89
N TRP A 294 -3.09 8.49 15.85
CA TRP A 294 -3.32 7.12 15.41
C TRP A 294 -3.31 6.15 16.59
N THR A 295 -4.33 5.29 16.66
CA THR A 295 -4.45 4.22 17.65
C THR A 295 -4.35 2.87 16.97
N LYS A 296 -3.40 2.04 17.39
CA LYS A 296 -3.30 0.63 16.93
C LYS A 296 -4.50 -0.15 17.47
N ILE A 297 -5.28 -0.76 16.59
CA ILE A 297 -6.47 -1.57 16.91
C ILE A 297 -6.21 -3.07 16.88
N GLY A 298 -5.12 -3.51 16.22
CA GLY A 298 -4.75 -4.92 16.15
C GLY A 298 -3.56 -5.18 15.24
N GLU A 299 -3.18 -6.43 15.18
CA GLU A 299 -2.09 -6.92 14.35
C GLU A 299 -2.60 -8.00 13.39
N LEU A 300 -2.26 -7.88 12.12
CA LEU A 300 -2.49 -8.92 11.12
C LEU A 300 -1.47 -10.04 11.28
N GLU A 301 -0.23 -9.67 11.54
CA GLU A 301 0.89 -10.59 11.75
C GLU A 301 1.84 -10.03 12.82
N ASN A 302 2.43 -10.96 13.57
CA ASN A 302 3.49 -10.67 14.54
C ASN A 302 4.30 -11.95 14.74
N THR A 303 5.42 -12.08 14.03
CA THR A 303 6.30 -13.25 14.15
C THR A 303 7.74 -12.80 13.92
N PRO A 304 8.61 -12.93 14.93
CA PRO A 304 10.01 -12.53 14.83
C PRO A 304 10.73 -13.13 13.63
N LEU A 305 11.64 -12.36 13.04
CA LEU A 305 12.50 -12.75 11.92
C LEU A 305 11.72 -13.15 10.64
N LYS A 306 10.48 -12.70 10.49
CA LYS A 306 9.66 -12.91 9.29
C LYS A 306 9.23 -11.60 8.69
N GLU A 307 8.99 -11.58 7.39
CA GLU A 307 8.51 -10.38 6.68
C GLU A 307 7.00 -10.46 6.43
N PHE A 308 6.28 -9.41 6.87
CA PHE A 308 4.89 -9.14 6.54
C PHE A 308 4.79 -7.68 6.14
N SER A 309 4.49 -7.40 4.87
CA SER A 309 4.71 -6.06 4.33
C SER A 309 3.82 -5.74 3.14
N TYR A 310 3.96 -4.54 2.62
CA TYR A 310 3.30 -4.05 1.41
C TYR A 310 1.79 -4.27 1.40
N PRO A 311 1.07 -3.77 2.43
CA PRO A 311 -0.38 -3.87 2.46
C PRO A 311 -1.03 -3.00 1.39
N ALA A 312 -2.19 -3.43 0.89
CA ALA A 312 -3.14 -2.61 0.17
C ALA A 312 -4.48 -2.67 0.90
N ILE A 313 -5.17 -1.54 1.04
CA ILE A 313 -6.44 -1.43 1.77
C ILE A 313 -7.49 -0.69 0.94
N ILE A 314 -8.72 -1.21 0.95
CA ILE A 314 -9.90 -0.55 0.36
C ILE A 314 -11.09 -0.66 1.31
N GLN A 315 -12.07 0.23 1.14
CA GLN A 315 -13.43 0.03 1.62
C GLN A 315 -14.34 -0.29 0.43
N THR A 316 -15.13 -1.35 0.54
CA THR A 316 -16.11 -1.77 -0.46
C THR A 316 -17.43 -1.02 -0.32
N ARG A 317 -18.34 -1.20 -1.29
CA ARG A 317 -19.63 -0.49 -1.31
C ARG A 317 -20.52 -0.84 -0.12
N ASP A 318 -20.43 -2.08 0.37
CA ASP A 318 -21.14 -2.57 1.56
C ASP A 318 -20.55 -2.05 2.89
N GLY A 319 -19.50 -1.23 2.84
CA GLY A 319 -18.83 -0.65 4.00
C GLY A 319 -17.72 -1.51 4.61
N SER A 320 -17.52 -2.72 4.11
CA SER A 320 -16.46 -3.62 4.58
C SER A 320 -15.08 -3.10 4.17
N VAL A 321 -14.09 -3.38 5.00
CA VAL A 321 -12.69 -3.03 4.73
C VAL A 321 -11.92 -4.30 4.39
N HIS A 322 -11.26 -4.28 3.24
CA HIS A 322 -10.44 -5.39 2.76
C HIS A 322 -8.98 -4.97 2.67
N ILE A 323 -8.10 -5.83 3.16
CA ILE A 323 -6.66 -5.63 3.19
C ILE A 323 -5.98 -6.83 2.54
N THR A 324 -5.06 -6.60 1.61
CA THR A 324 -4.15 -7.66 1.14
C THR A 324 -2.73 -7.29 1.50
N TYR A 325 -1.86 -8.28 1.72
CA TYR A 325 -0.48 -8.05 2.11
C TYR A 325 0.42 -9.24 1.79
N THR A 326 1.70 -8.97 1.67
CA THR A 326 2.74 -9.97 1.49
C THR A 326 2.98 -10.74 2.79
N TRP A 327 2.97 -12.06 2.72
CA TRP A 327 3.31 -12.97 3.80
C TRP A 327 4.59 -13.73 3.46
N LYS A 328 5.69 -13.40 4.16
CA LYS A 328 7.03 -14.02 4.05
C LYS A 328 7.63 -14.01 2.63
N ARG A 329 7.18 -13.11 1.77
CA ARG A 329 7.48 -13.09 0.32
C ARG A 329 7.09 -14.36 -0.45
N GLU A 330 6.42 -15.29 0.19
CA GLU A 330 5.97 -16.56 -0.39
C GLU A 330 4.54 -16.47 -0.92
N LYS A 331 3.65 -15.80 -0.16
CA LYS A 331 2.20 -15.76 -0.41
C LYS A 331 1.60 -14.39 -0.17
N ILE A 332 0.39 -14.23 -0.68
CA ILE A 332 -0.47 -13.07 -0.38
C ILE A 332 -1.61 -13.51 0.54
N LYS A 333 -1.86 -12.73 1.59
CA LYS A 333 -3.01 -12.89 2.47
C LYS A 333 -4.03 -11.78 2.28
N HIS A 334 -5.25 -12.07 2.66
CA HIS A 334 -6.40 -11.18 2.67
C HIS A 334 -6.99 -11.15 4.08
N ALA A 335 -7.27 -9.94 4.58
CA ALA A 335 -8.00 -9.71 5.81
C ALA A 335 -9.28 -8.93 5.52
N PHE A 336 -10.29 -9.17 6.34
CA PHE A 336 -11.61 -8.55 6.25
C PHE A 336 -11.99 -7.97 7.60
N LEU A 337 -12.37 -6.68 7.64
CA LEU A 337 -12.75 -5.96 8.85
C LEU A 337 -14.07 -5.20 8.64
N LYS A 338 -14.83 -5.02 9.71
CA LYS A 338 -15.98 -4.11 9.80
C LYS A 338 -15.72 -3.07 10.87
N PHE A 339 -16.06 -1.80 10.59
CA PHE A 339 -15.91 -0.66 11.50
C PHE A 339 -17.26 -0.05 11.83
#